data_2dd003687d72759de7a63bb7065099ca
#
_entry.id   2dd003687d72759de7a63bb7065099ca
#
_cell.length_a   1.000
_cell.length_b   1.000
_cell.length_c   1.000
_cell.angle_alpha   90.00
_cell.angle_beta   90.00
_cell.angle_gamma   90.00
#
_symmetry.space_group_name_H-M   'P 1'
#
loop_
_entity.id
_entity.type
_entity.pdbx_description
1 polymer ?
#
loop_
_entity_poly.entity_id
_entity_poly.type
_entity_poly.pdbx_seq_one_letter_code
_entity_poly.pdbx_strand_id
1 'polypeptide(L)'
;MGLLAVAGCATSPDADQAALAQRVLVGMPKQTLLSCAGVPTRQTSVDNVEYFTYSSDSLQTRMGPSYWGGFGGGPWHRGYWGGADWGSTEVSARNCNATFTLKNGVVQQLVYGSSTDSPAGRLSQCYAIVQNCLPLVPQQPGPAASAAGGVGSRAR
;
A
#
# COMPACT_ATOMS: atom_id res chain seq x y z
N MET A 1 33.24 21.47 6.24
CA MET A 1 32.58 20.50 5.33
C MET A 1 31.41 19.91 6.02
N GLY A 2 30.20 20.42 5.74
CA GLY A 2 28.97 19.93 6.38
C GLY A 2 28.32 18.84 5.54
N LEU A 3 28.14 17.64 6.11
CA LEU A 3 27.35 16.58 5.50
C LEU A 3 25.87 16.94 5.66
N LEU A 4 25.21 17.27 4.56
CA LEU A 4 23.76 17.34 4.48
C LEU A 4 23.22 15.90 4.43
N ALA A 5 22.69 15.41 5.56
CA ALA A 5 21.91 14.17 5.61
C ALA A 5 20.56 14.44 4.92
N VAL A 6 20.37 13.91 3.72
CA VAL A 6 19.07 13.87 3.06
C VAL A 6 18.24 12.82 3.75
N ALA A 7 17.31 13.25 4.61
CA ALA A 7 16.28 12.39 5.17
C ALA A 7 15.31 11.99 4.04
N GLY A 8 15.54 10.84 3.43
CA GLY A 8 14.63 10.24 2.46
C GLY A 8 13.32 9.89 3.20
N CYS A 9 12.19 10.43 2.76
CA CYS A 9 10.88 9.96 3.17
C CYS A 9 10.77 8.47 2.78
N ALA A 10 10.81 7.57 3.74
CA ALA A 10 10.60 6.15 3.51
C ALA A 10 9.13 5.95 3.12
N THR A 11 8.86 5.81 1.83
CA THR A 11 7.58 5.31 1.33
C THR A 11 7.52 3.80 1.59
N SER A 12 6.33 3.29 1.91
CA SER A 12 6.18 1.85 2.08
C SER A 12 6.27 1.16 0.70
N PRO A 13 6.92 -0.01 0.59
CA PRO A 13 7.03 -0.73 -0.68
C PRO A 13 5.67 -1.00 -1.34
N ASP A 14 4.64 -1.25 -0.55
CA ASP A 14 3.29 -1.46 -1.04
C ASP A 14 2.70 -0.19 -1.69
N ALA A 15 3.01 1.00 -1.15
CA ALA A 15 2.57 2.26 -1.73
C ALA A 15 3.25 2.51 -3.09
N ASP A 16 4.54 2.20 -3.20
CA ASP A 16 5.29 2.34 -4.45
C ASP A 16 4.76 1.37 -5.52
N GLN A 17 4.46 0.12 -5.15
CA GLN A 17 3.87 -0.87 -6.03
C GLN A 17 2.46 -0.47 -6.49
N ALA A 18 1.63 0.07 -5.61
CA ALA A 18 0.31 0.58 -5.97
C ALA A 18 0.40 1.79 -6.91
N ALA A 19 1.35 2.69 -6.68
CA ALA A 19 1.61 3.82 -7.58
C ALA A 19 2.12 3.35 -8.96
N LEU A 20 2.97 2.33 -8.99
CA LEU A 20 3.42 1.70 -10.22
C LEU A 20 2.25 1.09 -11.00
N ALA A 21 1.33 0.40 -10.31
CA ALA A 21 0.16 -0.24 -10.90
C ALA A 21 -0.71 0.73 -11.71
N GLN A 22 -0.86 1.98 -11.27
CA GLN A 22 -1.63 3.00 -12.01
C GLN A 22 -1.09 3.28 -13.40
N ARG A 23 0.19 3.01 -13.62
CA ARG A 23 0.85 3.22 -14.92
C ARG A 23 0.94 1.94 -15.74
N VAL A 24 1.36 0.84 -15.11
CA VAL A 24 1.67 -0.40 -15.83
C VAL A 24 0.45 -1.23 -16.17
N LEU A 25 -0.67 -1.06 -15.44
CA LEU A 25 -1.93 -1.75 -15.74
C LEU A 25 -2.73 -1.09 -16.87
N VAL A 26 -2.36 0.11 -17.31
CA VAL A 26 -2.93 0.72 -18.52
C VAL A 26 -2.58 -0.12 -19.73
N GLY A 27 -3.56 -0.41 -20.56
CA GLY A 27 -3.40 -1.33 -21.70
C GLY A 27 -3.72 -2.79 -21.38
N MET A 28 -3.96 -3.15 -20.12
CA MET A 28 -4.32 -4.52 -19.73
C MET A 28 -5.69 -4.91 -20.29
N PRO A 29 -5.85 -6.09 -20.92
CA PRO A 29 -7.14 -6.60 -21.36
C PRO A 29 -8.09 -6.85 -20.18
N LYS A 30 -9.38 -6.60 -20.39
CA LYS A 30 -10.45 -6.86 -19.39
C LYS A 30 -10.42 -8.28 -18.83
N GLN A 31 -10.18 -9.29 -19.67
CA GLN A 31 -10.12 -10.70 -19.23
C GLN A 31 -8.96 -10.92 -18.25
N THR A 32 -7.79 -10.34 -18.53
CA THR A 32 -6.63 -10.43 -17.67
C THR A 32 -6.88 -9.72 -16.34
N LEU A 33 -7.51 -8.55 -16.38
CA LEU A 33 -7.91 -7.81 -15.15
C LEU A 33 -8.84 -8.67 -14.29
N LEU A 34 -9.87 -9.27 -14.87
CA LEU A 34 -10.82 -10.13 -14.14
C LEU A 34 -10.15 -11.39 -13.58
N SER A 35 -9.13 -11.92 -14.24
CA SER A 35 -8.40 -13.10 -13.75
C SER A 35 -7.50 -12.82 -12.57
N CYS A 36 -6.94 -11.62 -12.47
CA CYS A 36 -6.00 -11.26 -11.40
C CYS A 36 -6.63 -10.47 -10.24
N ALA A 37 -7.55 -9.55 -10.53
CA ALA A 37 -8.25 -8.74 -9.52
C ALA A 37 -9.59 -9.35 -9.09
N GLY A 38 -10.07 -10.39 -9.80
CA GLY A 38 -11.35 -11.02 -9.54
C GLY A 38 -12.53 -10.23 -10.10
N VAL A 39 -13.73 -10.48 -9.55
CA VAL A 39 -14.96 -9.82 -9.95
C VAL A 39 -15.08 -8.48 -9.24
N PRO A 40 -15.39 -7.37 -9.95
CA PRO A 40 -15.54 -6.07 -9.33
C PRO A 40 -16.75 -6.03 -8.39
N THR A 41 -16.65 -5.29 -7.30
CA THR A 41 -17.76 -5.06 -6.37
C THR A 41 -18.87 -4.18 -6.95
N ARG A 42 -18.50 -3.31 -7.90
CA ARG A 42 -19.43 -2.46 -8.66
C ARG A 42 -18.99 -2.37 -10.11
N GLN A 43 -19.95 -2.39 -11.01
CA GLN A 43 -19.75 -2.20 -12.43
C GLN A 43 -20.80 -1.23 -12.99
N THR A 44 -20.35 -0.31 -13.83
CA THR A 44 -21.22 0.66 -14.52
C THR A 44 -20.66 0.90 -15.92
N SER A 45 -21.55 1.11 -16.89
CA SER A 45 -21.17 1.44 -18.27
C SER A 45 -21.85 2.74 -18.68
N VAL A 46 -21.08 3.65 -19.27
CA VAL A 46 -21.56 4.93 -19.83
C VAL A 46 -20.85 5.16 -21.16
N ASP A 47 -21.58 5.40 -22.24
CA ASP A 47 -21.04 5.75 -23.56
C ASP A 47 -19.89 4.84 -24.05
N ASN A 48 -20.05 3.51 -23.98
CA ASN A 48 -19.05 2.51 -24.31
C ASN A 48 -17.78 2.52 -23.44
N VAL A 49 -17.83 3.19 -22.30
CA VAL A 49 -16.79 3.14 -21.26
C VAL A 49 -17.33 2.35 -20.08
N GLU A 50 -16.60 1.35 -19.64
CA GLU A 50 -16.94 0.55 -18.47
C GLU A 50 -16.12 1.00 -17.27
N TYR A 51 -16.73 1.06 -16.10
CA TYR A 51 -16.10 1.39 -14.83
C TYR A 51 -16.21 0.19 -13.90
N PHE A 52 -15.09 -0.37 -13.52
CA PHE A 52 -14.99 -1.49 -12.58
C PHE A 52 -14.41 -1.00 -11.28
N THR A 53 -15.18 -1.09 -10.21
CA THR A 53 -14.70 -0.72 -8.87
C THR A 53 -14.51 -1.97 -8.02
N TYR A 54 -13.31 -2.10 -7.48
CA TYR A 54 -12.92 -3.12 -6.50
C TYR A 54 -12.78 -2.45 -5.16
N SER A 55 -13.31 -3.07 -4.11
CA SER A 55 -13.20 -2.57 -2.74
C SER A 55 -12.41 -3.56 -1.89
N SER A 56 -11.50 -3.04 -1.09
CA SER A 56 -10.76 -3.79 -0.08
C SER A 56 -10.98 -3.14 1.28
N ASP A 57 -11.54 -3.89 2.21
CA ASP A 57 -11.78 -3.45 3.58
C ASP A 57 -10.92 -4.28 4.53
N SER A 58 -10.17 -3.63 5.41
CA SER A 58 -9.40 -4.29 6.45
C SER A 58 -9.60 -3.60 7.80
N LEU A 59 -9.86 -4.40 8.81
CA LEU A 59 -9.91 -3.95 10.20
C LEU A 59 -8.54 -4.20 10.83
N GLN A 60 -7.89 -3.15 11.29
CA GLN A 60 -6.66 -3.25 12.07
C GLN A 60 -6.98 -2.94 13.52
N THR A 61 -6.78 -3.95 14.37
CA THR A 61 -6.85 -3.79 15.81
C THR A 61 -5.44 -3.57 16.33
N ARG A 62 -5.17 -2.40 16.87
CA ARG A 62 -3.93 -2.11 17.59
C ARG A 62 -4.22 -2.18 19.08
N MET A 63 -3.57 -3.12 19.76
CA MET A 63 -3.44 -3.04 21.21
C MET A 63 -2.35 -2.02 21.50
N GLY A 64 -2.72 -0.86 22.05
CA GLY A 64 -1.77 0.10 22.55
C GLY A 64 -0.97 -0.52 23.69
N PRO A 65 0.35 -0.25 23.83
CA PRO A 65 1.07 -0.63 25.02
C PRO A 65 0.38 0.05 26.20
N SER A 66 -0.13 -0.75 27.14
CA SER A 66 -0.52 -0.23 28.44
C SER A 66 0.75 0.33 29.08
N TYR A 67 0.84 1.64 29.09
CA TYR A 67 1.95 2.33 29.73
C TYR A 67 1.75 2.21 31.24
N TRP A 68 2.26 1.13 31.81
CA TRP A 68 2.43 1.01 33.26
C TRP A 68 3.59 1.89 33.68
N GLY A 69 3.39 3.18 33.66
CA GLY A 69 4.28 4.17 34.26
C GLY A 69 4.12 4.20 35.75
N GLY A 70 4.38 3.11 36.42
CA GLY A 70 4.47 3.05 37.86
C GLY A 70 5.88 3.32 38.35
N PHE A 71 6.38 4.53 38.21
CA PHE A 71 7.49 5.02 39.04
C PHE A 71 6.91 5.61 40.30
N GLY A 72 6.93 4.85 41.39
CA GLY A 72 6.47 5.34 42.69
C GLY A 72 6.26 4.23 43.72
N GLY A 73 7.18 3.28 43.77
CA GLY A 73 7.23 2.29 44.84
C GLY A 73 7.92 2.81 46.07
N GLY A 74 7.22 3.62 46.88
CA GLY A 74 7.63 3.83 48.29
C GLY A 74 7.11 2.66 49.13
N PRO A 75 7.86 2.16 50.16
CA PRO A 75 7.56 0.92 50.91
C PRO A 75 6.34 0.98 51.84
N TRP A 76 5.47 1.99 51.75
CA TRP A 76 4.42 2.25 52.77
C TRP A 76 2.98 2.33 52.22
N HIS A 77 2.73 2.08 50.93
CA HIS A 77 1.33 2.06 50.44
C HIS A 77 0.92 0.66 50.00
N ARG A 78 0.45 -0.10 50.96
CA ARG A 78 -0.35 -1.29 50.77
C ARG A 78 -1.76 -0.86 50.34
N GLY A 79 -1.93 -0.45 49.07
CA GLY A 79 -3.21 -0.10 48.48
C GLY A 79 -3.67 -1.22 47.55
N TYR A 80 -4.52 -2.09 48.05
CA TYR A 80 -5.22 -3.15 47.33
C TYR A 80 -6.34 -2.55 46.49
N TRP A 81 -6.00 -2.06 45.29
CA TRP A 81 -6.95 -1.77 44.22
C TRP A 81 -6.28 -2.14 42.92
N GLY A 82 -6.44 -3.40 42.54
CA GLY A 82 -6.13 -3.85 41.21
C GLY A 82 -7.13 -3.24 40.21
N GLY A 83 -6.83 -2.03 39.75
CA GLY A 83 -7.48 -1.47 38.60
C GLY A 83 -7.04 -2.29 37.38
N ALA A 84 -7.92 -3.12 36.85
CA ALA A 84 -7.74 -3.69 35.53
C ALA A 84 -7.71 -2.52 34.56
N ASP A 85 -6.52 -2.12 34.14
CA ASP A 85 -6.33 -1.14 33.09
C ASP A 85 -6.74 -1.82 31.78
N TRP A 86 -7.94 -1.50 31.34
CA TRP A 86 -8.44 -1.92 30.05
C TRP A 86 -7.62 -1.18 29.01
N GLY A 87 -6.56 -1.84 28.52
CA GLY A 87 -5.75 -1.32 27.43
C GLY A 87 -6.67 -0.83 26.31
N SER A 88 -6.53 0.42 25.92
CA SER A 88 -7.32 1.00 24.85
C SER A 88 -7.05 0.24 23.56
N THR A 89 -8.05 -0.52 23.12
CA THR A 89 -8.02 -1.19 21.83
C THR A 89 -8.47 -0.18 20.78
N GLU A 90 -7.55 0.30 19.98
CA GLU A 90 -7.88 1.15 18.84
C GLU A 90 -8.20 0.26 17.63
N VAL A 91 -9.43 0.31 17.19
CA VAL A 91 -9.88 -0.36 15.96
C VAL A 91 -9.91 0.68 14.86
N SER A 92 -9.01 0.58 13.90
CA SER A 92 -9.02 1.41 12.70
C SER A 92 -9.50 0.61 11.49
N ALA A 93 -10.57 1.08 10.87
CA ALA A 93 -11.04 0.57 9.60
C ALA A 93 -10.24 1.22 8.47
N ARG A 94 -9.64 0.40 7.63
CA ARG A 94 -8.94 0.84 6.43
C ARG A 94 -9.68 0.32 5.21
N ASN A 95 -10.00 1.21 4.30
CA ASN A 95 -10.62 0.81 3.04
C ASN A 95 -9.85 1.40 1.86
N CYS A 96 -9.91 0.69 0.74
CA CYS A 96 -9.51 1.19 -0.56
C CYS A 96 -10.56 0.83 -1.60
N ASN A 97 -10.81 1.77 -2.49
CA ASN A 97 -11.56 1.55 -3.71
C ASN A 97 -10.64 1.79 -4.89
N ALA A 98 -10.44 0.79 -5.73
CA ALA A 98 -9.72 0.90 -6.99
C ALA A 98 -10.74 0.90 -8.14
N THR A 99 -10.82 1.99 -8.88
CA THR A 99 -11.71 2.11 -10.04
C THR A 99 -10.90 2.07 -11.31
N PHE A 100 -11.14 1.04 -12.12
CA PHE A 100 -10.61 0.89 -13.46
C PHE A 100 -11.60 1.44 -14.48
N THR A 101 -11.12 2.30 -15.35
CA THR A 101 -11.85 2.77 -16.53
C THR A 101 -11.41 1.96 -17.73
N LEU A 102 -12.34 1.26 -18.37
CA LEU A 102 -12.08 0.43 -19.54
C LEU A 102 -12.79 1.02 -20.78
N LYS A 103 -12.10 0.99 -21.90
CA LYS A 103 -12.66 1.35 -23.20
C LYS A 103 -12.28 0.27 -24.20
N ASN A 104 -13.23 -0.23 -24.97
CA ASN A 104 -13.03 -1.33 -25.92
C ASN A 104 -12.41 -2.59 -25.28
N GLY A 105 -12.75 -2.89 -24.03
CA GLY A 105 -12.23 -4.05 -23.31
C GLY A 105 -10.79 -3.91 -22.81
N VAL A 106 -10.23 -2.70 -22.78
CA VAL A 106 -8.85 -2.43 -22.35
C VAL A 106 -8.83 -1.35 -21.29
N VAL A 107 -8.03 -1.55 -20.25
CA VAL A 107 -7.84 -0.57 -19.16
C VAL A 107 -7.21 0.71 -19.71
N GLN A 108 -7.87 1.83 -19.49
CA GLN A 108 -7.38 3.17 -19.85
C GLN A 108 -6.83 3.92 -18.66
N GLN A 109 -7.38 3.67 -17.48
CA GLN A 109 -7.01 4.42 -16.28
C GLN A 109 -7.31 3.58 -15.02
N LEU A 110 -6.52 3.78 -13.99
CA LEU A 110 -6.74 3.28 -12.64
C LEU A 110 -6.68 4.44 -11.65
N VAL A 111 -7.73 4.61 -10.85
CA VAL A 111 -7.81 5.63 -9.80
C VAL A 111 -8.08 4.96 -8.46
N TYR A 112 -7.40 5.42 -7.42
CA TYR A 112 -7.60 4.96 -6.05
C TYR A 112 -8.36 5.98 -5.21
N GLY A 113 -9.34 5.50 -4.44
CA GLY A 113 -10.01 6.20 -3.37
C GLY A 113 -9.82 5.46 -2.05
N SER A 114 -9.67 6.19 -0.94
CA SER A 114 -9.50 5.60 0.39
C SER A 114 -9.98 6.59 1.45
N SER A 115 -10.33 6.08 2.62
CA SER A 115 -10.71 6.89 3.78
C SER A 115 -9.52 7.52 4.51
N THR A 116 -8.30 7.26 4.07
CA THR A 116 -7.08 7.74 4.73
C THR A 116 -6.61 9.04 4.08
N ASP A 117 -6.30 10.04 4.89
CA ASP A 117 -5.89 11.37 4.41
C ASP A 117 -4.45 11.40 3.85
N SER A 118 -3.58 10.47 4.28
CA SER A 118 -2.20 10.44 3.80
C SER A 118 -2.09 9.73 2.44
N PRO A 119 -1.41 10.33 1.43
CA PRO A 119 -1.23 9.70 0.12
C PRO A 119 -0.55 8.33 0.17
N ALA A 120 0.49 8.19 0.97
CA ALA A 120 1.21 6.92 1.13
C ALA A 120 0.35 5.86 1.82
N GLY A 121 -0.42 6.22 2.85
CA GLY A 121 -1.37 5.32 3.50
C GLY A 121 -2.48 4.85 2.57
N ARG A 122 -2.97 5.73 1.71
CA ARG A 122 -3.96 5.41 0.68
C ARG A 122 -3.43 4.37 -0.31
N LEU A 123 -2.26 4.61 -0.86
CA LEU A 123 -1.65 3.72 -1.85
C LEU A 123 -1.34 2.34 -1.26
N SER A 124 -0.79 2.26 -0.05
CA SER A 124 -0.47 0.98 0.57
C SER A 124 -1.71 0.10 0.84
N GLN A 125 -2.86 0.72 1.13
CA GLN A 125 -4.12 -0.02 1.31
C GLN A 125 -4.66 -0.57 -0.01
N CYS A 126 -4.41 0.14 -1.11
CA CYS A 126 -4.86 -0.24 -2.44
C CYS A 126 -4.02 -1.35 -3.08
N TYR A 127 -2.81 -1.58 -2.57
CA TYR A 127 -1.92 -2.62 -3.09
C TYR A 127 -2.56 -4.01 -3.09
N ALA A 128 -3.33 -4.36 -2.05
CA ALA A 128 -4.01 -5.64 -1.95
C ALA A 128 -4.91 -5.97 -3.16
N ILE A 129 -5.47 -4.95 -3.84
CA ILE A 129 -6.33 -5.14 -5.01
C ILE A 129 -5.51 -5.47 -6.26
N VAL A 130 -4.32 -4.86 -6.41
CA VAL A 130 -3.55 -4.91 -7.66
C VAL A 130 -2.33 -5.84 -7.60
N GLN A 131 -1.97 -6.35 -6.42
CA GLN A 131 -0.75 -7.15 -6.22
C GLN A 131 -0.67 -8.37 -7.15
N ASN A 132 -1.79 -9.05 -7.40
CA ASN A 132 -1.83 -10.23 -8.26
C ASN A 132 -1.84 -9.88 -9.77
N CYS A 133 -2.10 -8.62 -10.12
CA CYS A 133 -2.09 -8.15 -11.50
C CYS A 133 -0.70 -7.71 -11.96
N LEU A 134 0.12 -7.21 -11.05
CA LEU A 134 1.46 -6.71 -11.37
C LEU A 134 2.37 -7.75 -12.04
N PRO A 135 2.41 -9.04 -11.62
CA PRO A 135 3.23 -10.05 -12.28
C PRO A 135 2.79 -10.38 -13.71
N LEU A 136 1.53 -10.08 -14.06
CA LEU A 136 0.98 -10.38 -15.39
C LEU A 136 1.24 -9.27 -16.42
N VAL A 137 1.76 -8.12 -15.96
CA VAL A 137 2.20 -7.06 -16.86
C VAL A 137 3.53 -7.47 -17.48
N PRO A 138 3.70 -7.42 -18.83
CA PRO A 138 5.01 -7.59 -19.43
C PRO A 138 5.98 -6.61 -18.79
N GLN A 139 7.01 -7.12 -18.11
CA GLN A 139 8.02 -6.27 -17.51
C GLN A 139 8.73 -5.53 -18.64
N GLN A 140 8.48 -4.22 -18.76
CA GLN A 140 9.37 -3.40 -19.56
C GLN A 140 10.76 -3.52 -18.94
N PRO A 141 11.79 -3.84 -19.75
CA PRO A 141 13.15 -3.84 -19.25
C PRO A 141 13.39 -2.47 -18.61
N GLY A 142 13.60 -2.47 -17.30
CA GLY A 142 13.97 -1.27 -16.58
C GLY A 142 15.19 -0.65 -17.28
N PRO A 143 15.39 0.68 -17.18
CA PRO A 143 16.60 1.29 -17.70
C PRO A 143 17.79 0.50 -17.16
N ALA A 144 18.56 -0.11 -18.06
CA ALA A 144 19.72 -0.92 -17.73
C ALA A 144 20.54 -0.14 -16.71
N ALA A 145 20.66 -0.69 -15.51
CA ALA A 145 21.60 -0.16 -14.54
C ALA A 145 22.96 -0.17 -15.26
N SER A 146 23.44 1.01 -15.61
CA SER A 146 24.76 1.18 -16.22
C SER A 146 25.76 0.43 -15.38
N ALA A 147 26.25 -0.68 -15.88
CA ALA A 147 27.35 -1.40 -15.29
C ALA A 147 28.56 -0.45 -15.26
N ALA A 148 28.67 0.28 -14.16
CA ALA A 148 29.84 1.10 -13.87
C ALA A 148 30.98 0.15 -13.51
N GLY A 149 31.99 0.12 -14.35
CA GLY A 149 33.35 -0.08 -13.92
C GLY A 149 33.87 -1.50 -13.91
N GLY A 150 34.23 -2.00 -15.06
CA GLY A 150 35.35 -2.88 -15.18
C GLY A 150 36.64 -2.14 -14.78
N VAL A 151 37.17 -2.44 -13.61
CA VAL A 151 38.52 -2.03 -13.24
C VAL A 151 39.47 -3.16 -13.54
N GLY A 152 40.32 -2.85 -14.47
CA GLY A 152 41.50 -3.48 -14.95
C GLY A 152 42.19 -4.52 -14.03
N SER A 153 42.33 -5.70 -14.59
CA SER A 153 43.33 -6.67 -14.23
C SER A 153 44.69 -6.14 -14.75
N ARG A 154 45.57 -5.81 -13.84
CA ARG A 154 46.98 -5.51 -14.17
C ARG A 154 47.79 -6.79 -13.91
N ALA A 155 48.25 -7.38 -15.05
CA ALA A 155 49.22 -8.44 -15.04
C ALA A 155 50.58 -7.97 -14.49
N ARG A 156 51.19 -8.78 -13.67
CA ARG A 156 52.60 -9.10 -13.63
C ARG A 156 52.84 -10.47 -13.02
#